data_0611d754c87619936dee81b548b5f51f
#
_entry.id   0611d754c87619936dee81b548b5f51f
#
_cell.length_a   1.000
_cell.length_b   1.000
_cell.length_c   1.000
_cell.angle_alpha   90.00
_cell.angle_beta   90.00
_cell.angle_gamma   90.00
#
_symmetry.space_group_name_H-M   'P 1'
#
loop_
_entity.id
_entity.type
_entity.pdbx_description
1 polymer ?
#
loop_
_entity_poly.entity_id
_entity_poly.type
_entity_poly.pdbx_seq_one_letter_code
_entity_poly.pdbx_strand_id
1 'polypeptide(L)'
;IPAGAKNSEGAWAFIKFSCSLEGRMLETRAQRNWDLSRGRDFIPRIKAHRETNIQSYAEFKPAVPAFAAALKLHVDMSEYGRVRPPTFVGQILWDEHVQAIEFAGRKEKTPTEALAEGQRVVQRELDAHFRYDTLPSADLKLPMFFGLGLLLVGAGLGYARIRRMPMGRMGRYETLWGYLLISPWLIGFLIFTLGPMLASLVFSFTQYNVLSEPRWVGLDNYRLLVGEERDNVLKAFGNVLYLAGIGVPLGLLTGLAIALLLNRASMGIRTYRAIYYLPSILPVIATATLWGWIMNPDAAKGLINFAWTNTLQPWLGVNPPGWLTVAEWSKPGLIVMGLWGAGGGMILWLAGLKGISPTLYEAASIDGASPNRQFFGITLPMLSPILLFNSVMGVIGAMQEFDRVYVFRGTSGSAGPSDSLLTPVLHLFVNGFNYFKMGFASALAWLVFLVILVLTLAQLRLSKKFVYNEVAD
;
A
#
# COMPACT_ATOMS: atom_id res chain seq x y z
N ILE A 1 35.32 -4.82 -3.46
CA ILE A 1 35.92 -4.74 -2.10
C ILE A 1 35.99 -3.27 -1.74
N PRO A 2 35.44 -2.83 -0.57
CA PRO A 2 35.51 -1.44 -0.15
C PRO A 2 36.96 -0.97 -0.02
N ALA A 3 37.23 0.29 -0.41
CA ALA A 3 38.59 0.88 -0.35
C ALA A 3 39.21 0.89 1.07
N GLY A 4 38.39 0.82 2.13
CA GLY A 4 38.82 0.74 3.54
C GLY A 4 38.89 -0.66 4.13
N ALA A 5 38.83 -1.72 3.34
CA ALA A 5 38.90 -3.11 3.85
C ALA A 5 40.27 -3.39 4.46
N LYS A 6 40.30 -3.82 5.72
CA LYS A 6 41.55 -4.13 6.46
C LYS A 6 42.35 -5.30 5.86
N ASN A 7 41.67 -6.22 5.16
CA ASN A 7 42.29 -7.40 4.49
C ASN A 7 41.69 -7.57 3.09
N SER A 8 42.16 -6.78 2.15
CA SER A 8 41.70 -6.82 0.76
C SER A 8 42.06 -8.10 0.03
N GLU A 9 43.23 -8.68 0.33
CA GLU A 9 43.71 -9.95 -0.27
C GLU A 9 42.87 -11.14 0.18
N GLY A 10 42.57 -11.23 1.49
CA GLY A 10 41.66 -12.26 2.02
C GLY A 10 40.23 -12.13 1.50
N ALA A 11 39.74 -10.90 1.39
CA ALA A 11 38.44 -10.64 0.79
C ALA A 11 38.40 -11.06 -0.69
N TRP A 12 39.46 -10.78 -1.44
CA TRP A 12 39.57 -11.21 -2.84
C TRP A 12 39.69 -12.73 -2.99
N ALA A 13 40.48 -13.38 -2.15
CA ALA A 13 40.57 -14.83 -2.12
C ALA A 13 39.21 -15.48 -1.84
N PHE A 14 38.44 -14.95 -0.88
CA PHE A 14 37.08 -15.40 -0.59
C PHE A 14 36.14 -15.22 -1.78
N ILE A 15 36.16 -14.06 -2.45
CA ILE A 15 35.35 -13.82 -3.65
C ILE A 15 35.70 -14.80 -4.75
N LYS A 16 37.01 -14.99 -5.02
CA LYS A 16 37.49 -15.98 -6.01
C LYS A 16 36.97 -17.38 -5.72
N PHE A 17 37.12 -17.83 -4.46
CA PHE A 17 36.64 -19.16 -4.06
C PHE A 17 35.10 -19.24 -4.20
N SER A 18 34.37 -18.27 -3.69
CA SER A 18 32.91 -18.27 -3.74
C SER A 18 32.37 -18.25 -5.18
N CYS A 19 33.11 -17.68 -6.13
CA CYS A 19 32.74 -17.64 -7.55
C CYS A 19 33.32 -18.86 -8.34
N SER A 20 34.19 -19.66 -7.74
CA SER A 20 34.76 -20.84 -8.39
C SER A 20 33.75 -22.00 -8.52
N LEU A 21 33.99 -22.90 -9.45
CA LEU A 21 33.19 -24.12 -9.60
C LEU A 21 33.13 -24.91 -8.30
N GLU A 22 34.28 -25.08 -7.64
CA GLU A 22 34.37 -25.78 -6.36
C GLU A 22 33.53 -25.15 -5.27
N GLY A 23 33.67 -23.85 -5.05
CA GLY A 23 32.87 -23.10 -4.06
C GLY A 23 31.38 -23.18 -4.34
N ARG A 24 30.96 -23.05 -5.60
CA ARG A 24 29.56 -23.15 -6.03
C ARG A 24 28.99 -24.55 -5.89
N MET A 25 29.78 -25.59 -6.17
CA MET A 25 29.36 -26.99 -5.97
C MET A 25 29.28 -27.34 -4.48
N LEU A 26 30.20 -26.83 -3.65
CA LEU A 26 30.13 -26.96 -2.20
C LEU A 26 28.84 -26.37 -1.63
N GLU A 27 28.49 -25.14 -2.05
CA GLU A 27 27.23 -24.50 -1.69
C GLU A 27 26.01 -25.34 -2.12
N THR A 28 26.02 -25.87 -3.33
CA THR A 28 24.93 -26.68 -3.86
C THR A 28 24.77 -28.01 -3.09
N ARG A 29 25.86 -28.66 -2.72
CA ARG A 29 25.85 -29.88 -1.89
C ARG A 29 25.37 -29.59 -0.47
N ALA A 30 25.80 -28.48 0.12
CA ALA A 30 25.34 -28.05 1.44
C ALA A 30 23.82 -27.76 1.45
N GLN A 31 23.33 -27.07 0.44
CA GLN A 31 21.91 -26.82 0.27
C GLN A 31 21.10 -28.12 0.13
N ARG A 32 21.58 -29.06 -0.69
CA ARG A 32 20.95 -30.38 -0.84
C ARG A 32 20.85 -31.12 0.50
N ASN A 33 21.97 -31.19 1.23
CA ASN A 33 21.99 -31.89 2.51
C ASN A 33 21.03 -31.26 3.52
N TRP A 34 20.94 -29.93 3.52
CA TRP A 34 20.01 -29.18 4.37
C TRP A 34 18.53 -29.41 4.00
N ASP A 35 18.19 -29.42 2.71
CA ASP A 35 16.83 -29.68 2.25
C ASP A 35 16.41 -31.13 2.57
N LEU A 36 17.26 -32.10 2.27
CA LEU A 36 17.00 -33.52 2.56
C LEU A 36 16.86 -33.80 4.06
N SER A 37 17.66 -33.15 4.92
CA SER A 37 17.54 -33.29 6.39
C SER A 37 16.17 -32.81 6.93
N ARG A 38 15.43 -32.03 6.14
CA ARG A 38 14.09 -31.52 6.45
C ARG A 38 12.98 -32.25 5.69
N GLY A 39 13.27 -33.34 5.03
CA GLY A 39 12.32 -34.09 4.24
C GLY A 39 11.80 -33.34 3.01
N ARG A 40 12.60 -32.42 2.48
CA ARG A 40 12.25 -31.63 1.28
C ARG A 40 12.97 -32.18 0.07
N ASP A 41 12.30 -32.22 -1.07
CA ASP A 41 12.96 -32.51 -2.34
C ASP A 41 13.95 -31.41 -2.69
N PHE A 42 15.13 -31.80 -3.14
CA PHE A 42 16.14 -30.89 -3.60
C PHE A 42 16.00 -30.60 -5.09
N ILE A 43 15.89 -29.33 -5.45
CA ILE A 43 15.95 -28.84 -6.83
C ILE A 43 17.13 -27.88 -6.92
N PRO A 44 18.17 -28.20 -7.74
CA PRO A 44 19.32 -27.32 -7.90
C PRO A 44 18.91 -25.95 -8.38
N ARG A 45 19.39 -24.92 -7.70
CA ARG A 45 19.18 -23.53 -8.14
C ARG A 45 20.07 -23.23 -9.32
N ILE A 46 19.50 -22.56 -10.32
CA ILE A 46 20.26 -22.07 -11.45
C ILE A 46 21.18 -20.94 -10.99
N LYS A 47 22.45 -21.06 -11.36
CA LYS A 47 23.50 -20.09 -11.03
C LYS A 47 23.95 -19.36 -12.28
N ALA A 48 24.53 -18.17 -12.11
CA ALA A 48 25.11 -17.40 -13.21
C ALA A 48 26.41 -18.06 -13.79
N HIS A 49 26.82 -19.19 -13.25
CA HIS A 49 28.02 -19.94 -13.65
C HIS A 49 27.62 -21.20 -14.41
N ARG A 50 27.83 -21.22 -15.74
CA ARG A 50 27.38 -22.28 -16.65
C ARG A 50 27.88 -23.67 -16.22
N GLU A 51 29.18 -23.80 -15.93
CA GLU A 51 29.78 -25.08 -15.53
C GLU A 51 29.14 -25.64 -14.24
N THR A 52 28.82 -24.77 -13.28
CA THR A 52 28.08 -25.17 -12.07
C THR A 52 26.70 -25.73 -12.41
N ASN A 53 25.97 -25.11 -13.35
CA ASN A 53 24.65 -25.58 -13.76
C ASN A 53 24.73 -26.95 -14.44
N ILE A 54 25.72 -27.15 -15.33
CA ILE A 54 25.96 -28.43 -16.01
C ILE A 54 26.28 -29.52 -14.98
N GLN A 55 27.23 -29.24 -14.07
CA GLN A 55 27.65 -30.21 -13.08
C GLN A 55 26.56 -30.47 -12.03
N SER A 56 25.85 -29.45 -11.58
CA SER A 56 24.72 -29.62 -10.66
C SER A 56 23.60 -30.46 -11.27
N TYR A 57 23.30 -30.27 -12.57
CA TYR A 57 22.33 -31.12 -13.26
C TYR A 57 22.78 -32.55 -13.38
N ALA A 58 24.05 -32.77 -13.70
CA ALA A 58 24.62 -34.12 -13.82
C ALA A 58 24.62 -34.86 -12.48
N GLU A 59 25.01 -34.18 -11.39
CA GLU A 59 25.14 -34.76 -10.04
C GLU A 59 23.78 -34.86 -9.32
N PHE A 60 22.87 -33.92 -9.52
CA PHE A 60 21.64 -33.76 -8.72
C PHE A 60 20.37 -33.58 -9.61
N LYS A 61 20.16 -34.51 -10.53
CA LYS A 61 18.95 -34.48 -11.36
C LYS A 61 17.70 -34.59 -10.51
N PRO A 62 16.73 -33.67 -10.67
CA PRO A 62 15.46 -33.72 -9.95
C PRO A 62 14.68 -34.99 -10.20
N ALA A 63 14.03 -35.52 -9.16
CA ALA A 63 13.22 -36.75 -9.26
C ALA A 63 11.97 -36.55 -10.10
N VAL A 64 11.40 -35.34 -10.06
CA VAL A 64 10.19 -34.97 -10.84
C VAL A 64 10.55 -34.71 -12.30
N PRO A 65 10.03 -35.49 -13.28
CA PRO A 65 10.42 -35.38 -14.69
C PRO A 65 10.24 -33.97 -15.29
N ALA A 66 9.17 -33.28 -14.91
CA ALA A 66 8.88 -31.92 -15.39
C ALA A 66 9.98 -30.92 -14.92
N PHE A 67 10.43 -31.00 -13.66
CA PHE A 67 11.50 -30.15 -13.15
C PHE A 67 12.85 -30.54 -13.77
N ALA A 68 13.11 -31.85 -14.00
CA ALA A 68 14.32 -32.27 -14.65
C ALA A 68 14.38 -31.76 -16.12
N ALA A 69 13.28 -31.80 -16.85
CA ALA A 69 13.19 -31.26 -18.20
C ALA A 69 13.39 -29.74 -18.25
N ALA A 70 12.74 -29.01 -17.34
CA ALA A 70 12.88 -27.56 -17.24
C ALA A 70 14.33 -27.16 -16.89
N LEU A 71 14.95 -27.84 -15.93
CA LEU A 71 16.33 -27.58 -15.55
C LEU A 71 17.29 -27.89 -16.71
N LYS A 72 17.08 -29.02 -17.42
CA LYS A 72 17.86 -29.37 -18.60
C LYS A 72 17.79 -28.30 -19.69
N LEU A 73 16.57 -27.85 -20.01
CA LEU A 73 16.37 -26.77 -20.97
C LEU A 73 17.15 -25.53 -20.59
N HIS A 74 17.11 -25.17 -19.29
CA HIS A 74 17.84 -24.00 -18.80
C HIS A 74 19.36 -24.17 -18.90
N VAL A 75 19.89 -25.37 -18.60
CA VAL A 75 21.31 -25.67 -18.76
C VAL A 75 21.72 -25.58 -20.24
N ASP A 76 20.90 -26.12 -21.15
CA ASP A 76 21.15 -26.07 -22.58
C ASP A 76 21.12 -24.62 -23.08
N MET A 77 20.14 -23.81 -22.62
CA MET A 77 20.02 -22.37 -22.94
C MET A 77 21.15 -21.50 -22.36
N SER A 78 21.87 -21.97 -21.35
CA SER A 78 22.96 -21.21 -20.71
C SER A 78 24.12 -20.90 -21.66
N GLU A 79 24.22 -21.62 -22.77
CA GLU A 79 25.20 -21.34 -23.85
C GLU A 79 24.93 -19.98 -24.54
N TYR A 80 23.67 -19.62 -24.67
CA TYR A 80 23.22 -18.36 -25.27
C TYR A 80 23.15 -17.22 -24.26
N GLY A 81 23.42 -17.52 -22.98
CA GLY A 81 23.37 -16.52 -21.92
C GLY A 81 24.34 -15.37 -22.16
N ARG A 82 23.83 -14.15 -22.03
CA ARG A 82 24.63 -12.93 -22.09
C ARG A 82 24.61 -12.24 -20.72
N VAL A 83 25.76 -11.72 -20.32
CA VAL A 83 25.79 -10.83 -19.14
C VAL A 83 25.02 -9.57 -19.49
N ARG A 84 24.02 -9.24 -18.66
CA ARG A 84 23.28 -8.01 -18.84
C ARG A 84 24.22 -6.83 -18.61
N PRO A 85 24.33 -5.89 -19.56
CA PRO A 85 25.16 -4.71 -19.37
C PRO A 85 24.61 -3.88 -18.18
N PRO A 86 25.49 -3.28 -17.36
CA PRO A 86 25.05 -2.36 -16.32
C PRO A 86 24.36 -1.16 -16.99
N THR A 87 23.15 -0.85 -16.56
CA THR A 87 22.37 0.27 -17.05
C THR A 87 21.63 0.94 -15.90
N PHE A 88 21.44 2.25 -15.97
CA PHE A 88 20.68 3.00 -14.98
C PHE A 88 19.18 2.66 -14.98
N VAL A 89 18.65 2.06 -16.03
CA VAL A 89 17.28 1.49 -16.07
C VAL A 89 17.25 -0.01 -15.72
N GLY A 90 18.32 -0.53 -15.12
CA GLY A 90 18.48 -1.96 -14.88
C GLY A 90 17.37 -2.60 -14.06
N GLN A 91 16.82 -1.91 -13.07
CA GLN A 91 15.72 -2.42 -12.25
C GLN A 91 14.42 -2.47 -13.06
N ILE A 92 14.11 -1.43 -13.81
CA ILE A 92 12.94 -1.37 -14.69
C ILE A 92 13.00 -2.47 -15.74
N LEU A 93 14.17 -2.63 -16.39
CA LEU A 93 14.39 -3.70 -17.37
C LEU A 93 14.15 -5.09 -16.77
N TRP A 94 14.56 -5.32 -15.52
CA TRP A 94 14.31 -6.58 -14.83
C TRP A 94 12.83 -6.80 -14.54
N ASP A 95 12.17 -5.80 -13.97
CA ASP A 95 10.77 -5.89 -13.57
C ASP A 95 9.87 -6.10 -14.80
N GLU A 96 10.09 -5.36 -15.88
CA GLU A 96 9.36 -5.51 -17.15
C GLU A 96 9.59 -6.88 -17.79
N HIS A 97 10.81 -7.40 -17.72
CA HIS A 97 11.12 -8.73 -18.24
C HIS A 97 10.37 -9.82 -17.47
N VAL A 98 10.38 -9.75 -16.14
CA VAL A 98 9.67 -10.71 -15.28
C VAL A 98 8.16 -10.60 -15.46
N GLN A 99 7.64 -9.38 -15.57
CA GLN A 99 6.21 -9.13 -15.82
C GLN A 99 5.76 -9.67 -17.19
N ALA A 100 6.60 -9.53 -18.22
CA ALA A 100 6.32 -10.11 -19.54
C ALA A 100 6.20 -11.65 -19.49
N ILE A 101 7.09 -12.32 -18.71
CA ILE A 101 7.03 -13.77 -18.49
C ILE A 101 5.74 -14.14 -17.74
N GLU A 102 5.34 -13.36 -16.73
CA GLU A 102 4.12 -13.59 -15.95
C GLU A 102 2.87 -13.49 -16.81
N PHE A 103 2.71 -12.42 -17.59
CA PHE A 103 1.57 -12.23 -18.49
C PHE A 103 1.47 -13.32 -19.57
N ALA A 104 2.61 -13.69 -20.15
CA ALA A 104 2.64 -14.77 -21.13
C ALA A 104 2.35 -16.14 -20.50
N GLY A 105 2.90 -16.42 -19.32
CA GLY A 105 2.67 -17.65 -18.59
C GLY A 105 1.22 -17.83 -18.13
N ARG A 106 0.54 -16.74 -17.78
CA ARG A 106 -0.89 -16.72 -17.43
C ARG A 106 -1.82 -16.65 -18.66
N LYS A 107 -1.25 -16.55 -19.87
CA LYS A 107 -2.00 -16.41 -21.12
C LYS A 107 -2.87 -15.13 -21.20
N GLU A 108 -2.48 -14.10 -20.47
CA GLU A 108 -3.15 -12.79 -20.48
C GLU A 108 -2.74 -11.98 -21.71
N LYS A 109 -1.49 -12.15 -22.16
CA LYS A 109 -0.92 -11.56 -23.40
C LYS A 109 -0.10 -12.61 -24.13
N THR A 110 0.07 -12.43 -25.43
CA THR A 110 1.06 -13.23 -26.18
C THR A 110 2.48 -12.84 -25.74
N PRO A 111 3.48 -13.75 -25.84
CA PRO A 111 4.86 -13.43 -25.49
C PRO A 111 5.39 -12.18 -26.25
N THR A 112 5.02 -12.04 -27.51
CA THR A 112 5.43 -10.90 -28.34
C THR A 112 4.84 -9.58 -27.87
N GLU A 113 3.55 -9.56 -27.53
CA GLU A 113 2.87 -8.37 -26.99
C GLU A 113 3.43 -7.96 -25.63
N ALA A 114 3.64 -8.93 -24.74
CA ALA A 114 4.19 -8.67 -23.40
C ALA A 114 5.61 -8.10 -23.47
N LEU A 115 6.46 -8.66 -24.32
CA LEU A 115 7.83 -8.15 -24.53
C LEU A 115 7.85 -6.77 -25.21
N ALA A 116 6.97 -6.53 -26.19
CA ALA A 116 6.87 -5.23 -26.84
C ALA A 116 6.42 -4.12 -25.89
N GLU A 117 5.56 -4.44 -24.94
CA GLU A 117 5.14 -3.51 -23.90
C GLU A 117 6.28 -3.17 -22.96
N GLY A 118 6.99 -4.17 -22.42
CA GLY A 118 8.17 -3.96 -21.59
C GLY A 118 9.28 -3.19 -22.32
N GLN A 119 9.49 -3.47 -23.59
CA GLN A 119 10.45 -2.71 -24.43
C GLN A 119 10.05 -1.23 -24.50
N ARG A 120 8.77 -0.91 -24.70
CA ARG A 120 8.30 0.49 -24.74
C ARG A 120 8.56 1.23 -23.44
N VAL A 121 8.28 0.58 -22.29
CA VAL A 121 8.52 1.16 -20.97
C VAL A 121 10.02 1.44 -20.78
N VAL A 122 10.87 0.46 -21.04
CA VAL A 122 12.34 0.60 -20.89
C VAL A 122 12.90 1.67 -21.84
N GLN A 123 12.47 1.68 -23.11
CA GLN A 123 12.93 2.66 -24.10
C GLN A 123 12.54 4.09 -23.69
N ARG A 124 11.33 4.30 -23.22
CA ARG A 124 10.89 5.59 -22.69
C ARG A 124 11.81 6.13 -21.60
N GLU A 125 12.21 5.26 -20.67
CA GLU A 125 13.08 5.66 -19.58
C GLU A 125 14.50 5.98 -20.05
N LEU A 126 14.99 5.25 -21.04
CA LEU A 126 16.23 5.57 -21.72
C LEU A 126 16.15 6.94 -22.41
N ASP A 127 15.10 7.18 -23.17
CA ASP A 127 14.90 8.45 -23.87
C ASP A 127 14.76 9.63 -22.90
N ALA A 128 14.03 9.43 -21.78
CA ALA A 128 13.91 10.42 -20.73
C ALA A 128 15.27 10.74 -20.09
N HIS A 129 16.12 9.73 -19.87
CA HIS A 129 17.46 9.92 -19.32
C HIS A 129 18.35 10.73 -20.29
N PHE A 130 18.38 10.38 -21.56
CA PHE A 130 19.20 11.09 -22.56
C PHE A 130 18.70 12.51 -22.83
N ARG A 131 17.40 12.77 -22.66
CA ARG A 131 16.82 14.12 -22.77
C ARG A 131 17.11 14.99 -21.55
N TYR A 132 17.48 14.40 -20.40
CA TYR A 132 17.61 15.10 -19.12
C TYR A 132 18.51 16.34 -19.20
N ASP A 133 19.69 16.24 -19.82
CA ASP A 133 20.66 17.34 -19.90
C ASP A 133 20.17 18.49 -20.79
N THR A 134 19.21 18.26 -21.66
CA THR A 134 18.62 19.30 -22.54
C THR A 134 17.54 20.12 -21.85
N LEU A 135 17.04 19.67 -20.68
CA LEU A 135 15.98 20.33 -19.97
C LEU A 135 16.49 21.50 -19.11
N PRO A 136 15.71 22.57 -18.93
CA PRO A 136 16.08 23.69 -18.08
C PRO A 136 16.16 23.27 -16.62
N SER A 137 17.17 23.73 -15.88
CA SER A 137 17.30 23.47 -14.45
C SER A 137 16.15 24.11 -13.66
N ALA A 138 15.62 23.41 -12.66
CA ALA A 138 14.63 23.94 -11.75
C ALA A 138 15.32 24.54 -10.51
N ASP A 139 15.46 25.85 -10.49
CA ASP A 139 15.95 26.57 -9.31
C ASP A 139 14.85 26.57 -8.23
N LEU A 140 15.01 25.69 -7.24
CA LEU A 140 14.08 25.55 -6.12
C LEU A 140 14.18 26.68 -5.10
N LYS A 141 15.20 27.55 -5.20
CA LYS A 141 15.35 28.69 -4.28
C LYS A 141 14.19 29.66 -4.43
N LEU A 142 13.76 29.90 -5.68
CA LEU A 142 12.66 30.83 -5.96
C LEU A 142 11.33 30.43 -5.31
N PRO A 143 10.78 29.20 -5.49
CA PRO A 143 9.56 28.78 -4.79
C PRO A 143 9.74 28.71 -3.26
N MET A 144 10.92 28.37 -2.76
CA MET A 144 11.21 28.38 -1.32
C MET A 144 11.16 29.79 -0.74
N PHE A 145 11.79 30.79 -1.38
CA PHE A 145 11.72 32.19 -0.95
C PHE A 145 10.31 32.75 -1.09
N PHE A 146 9.57 32.38 -2.11
CA PHE A 146 8.17 32.76 -2.28
C PHE A 146 7.28 32.21 -1.15
N GLY A 147 7.44 30.92 -0.81
CA GLY A 147 6.74 30.28 0.31
C GLY A 147 7.05 30.96 1.65
N LEU A 148 8.34 31.23 1.91
CA LEU A 148 8.77 31.97 3.11
C LEU A 148 8.18 33.39 3.14
N GLY A 149 8.18 34.08 2.00
CA GLY A 149 7.58 35.40 1.87
C GLY A 149 6.10 35.41 2.20
N LEU A 150 5.32 34.44 1.67
CA LEU A 150 3.90 34.27 1.99
C LEU A 150 3.67 34.01 3.48
N LEU A 151 4.51 33.21 4.13
CA LEU A 151 4.44 32.95 5.57
C LEU A 151 4.69 34.22 6.39
N LEU A 152 5.69 35.01 6.02
CA LEU A 152 6.01 36.27 6.68
C LEU A 152 4.88 37.30 6.48
N VAL A 153 4.33 37.40 5.29
CA VAL A 153 3.17 38.27 5.00
C VAL A 153 1.95 37.80 5.79
N GLY A 154 1.65 36.51 5.84
CA GLY A 154 0.55 35.94 6.64
C GLY A 154 0.70 36.23 8.13
N ALA A 155 1.91 36.06 8.68
CA ALA A 155 2.21 36.40 10.07
C ALA A 155 2.04 37.91 10.33
N GLY A 156 2.53 38.75 9.42
CA GLY A 156 2.38 40.21 9.49
C GLY A 156 0.92 40.66 9.45
N LEU A 157 0.11 40.10 8.55
CA LEU A 157 -1.33 40.37 8.47
C LEU A 157 -2.07 39.88 9.73
N GLY A 158 -1.74 38.69 10.25
CA GLY A 158 -2.26 38.17 11.50
C GLY A 158 -1.97 39.10 12.68
N TYR A 159 -0.72 39.56 12.81
CA TYR A 159 -0.31 40.52 13.82
C TYR A 159 -1.05 41.87 13.67
N ALA A 160 -1.15 42.40 12.45
CA ALA A 160 -1.87 43.64 12.18
C ALA A 160 -3.35 43.50 12.52
N ARG A 161 -3.99 42.35 12.25
CA ARG A 161 -5.38 42.05 12.61
C ARG A 161 -5.59 42.05 14.12
N ILE A 162 -4.68 41.38 14.88
CA ILE A 162 -4.72 41.35 16.34
C ILE A 162 -4.65 42.77 16.93
N ARG A 163 -3.76 43.62 16.39
CA ARG A 163 -3.64 45.03 16.82
C ARG A 163 -4.92 45.86 16.59
N ARG A 164 -5.69 45.51 15.55
CA ARG A 164 -6.93 46.24 15.20
C ARG A 164 -8.20 45.73 15.92
N MET A 165 -8.06 44.58 16.62
CA MET A 165 -9.23 44.08 17.38
C MET A 165 -9.55 44.96 18.56
N PRO A 166 -10.84 45.27 18.82
CA PRO A 166 -11.31 46.09 19.92
C PRO A 166 -11.20 45.32 21.25
N MET A 167 -9.99 44.94 21.63
CA MET A 167 -9.70 44.20 22.85
C MET A 167 -8.93 45.09 23.84
N GLY A 168 -9.27 44.96 25.13
CA GLY A 168 -8.52 45.58 26.20
C GLY A 168 -7.08 45.05 26.27
N ARG A 169 -6.23 45.71 27.08
CA ARG A 169 -4.82 45.33 27.23
C ARG A 169 -4.62 43.86 27.63
N MET A 170 -5.52 43.35 28.48
CA MET A 170 -5.47 41.94 28.95
C MET A 170 -5.81 40.97 27.82
N GLY A 171 -6.88 41.22 27.05
CA GLY A 171 -7.21 40.33 25.91
C GLY A 171 -6.16 40.27 24.81
N ARG A 172 -5.42 41.37 24.57
CA ARG A 172 -4.28 41.34 23.64
C ARG A 172 -3.13 40.52 24.18
N TYR A 173 -2.85 40.60 25.48
CA TYR A 173 -1.83 39.82 26.16
C TYR A 173 -2.16 38.33 26.13
N GLU A 174 -3.38 37.94 26.46
CA GLU A 174 -3.87 36.55 26.36
C GLU A 174 -3.78 36.01 24.92
N THR A 175 -4.19 36.80 23.95
CA THR A 175 -4.09 36.43 22.53
C THR A 175 -2.65 36.20 22.09
N LEU A 176 -1.73 37.09 22.50
CA LEU A 176 -0.30 36.94 22.19
C LEU A 176 0.27 35.68 22.78
N TRP A 177 -0.02 35.40 24.07
CA TRP A 177 0.42 34.17 24.72
C TRP A 177 -0.21 32.92 24.10
N GLY A 178 -1.48 33.00 23.69
CA GLY A 178 -2.12 31.91 22.95
C GLY A 178 -1.39 31.55 21.66
N TYR A 179 -1.02 32.53 20.86
CA TYR A 179 -0.22 32.29 19.65
C TYR A 179 1.19 31.84 19.95
N LEU A 180 1.83 32.33 21.00
CA LEU A 180 3.16 31.92 21.39
C LEU A 180 3.18 30.47 21.86
N LEU A 181 2.18 30.03 22.60
CA LEU A 181 2.05 28.64 23.06
C LEU A 181 1.75 27.66 21.92
N ILE A 182 0.99 28.07 20.89
CA ILE A 182 0.72 27.20 19.73
C ILE A 182 1.83 27.25 18.68
N SER A 183 2.72 28.26 18.74
CA SER A 183 3.74 28.50 17.71
C SER A 183 4.72 27.31 17.49
N PRO A 184 5.16 26.55 18.51
CA PRO A 184 6.05 25.42 18.27
C PRO A 184 5.39 24.36 17.38
N TRP A 185 4.09 24.10 17.60
CA TRP A 185 3.32 23.18 16.76
C TRP A 185 3.13 23.73 15.34
N LEU A 186 2.76 25.02 15.22
CA LEU A 186 2.60 25.67 13.90
C LEU A 186 3.89 25.66 13.10
N ILE A 187 5.02 26.00 13.72
CA ILE A 187 6.34 25.99 13.07
C ILE A 187 6.68 24.57 12.63
N GLY A 188 6.50 23.59 13.51
CA GLY A 188 6.70 22.18 13.17
C GLY A 188 5.82 21.72 11.99
N PHE A 189 4.55 22.06 12.00
CA PHE A 189 3.62 21.76 10.88
C PHE A 189 4.07 22.43 9.57
N LEU A 190 4.44 23.72 9.60
CA LEU A 190 4.86 24.45 8.41
C LEU A 190 6.15 23.89 7.82
N ILE A 191 7.14 23.55 8.66
CA ILE A 191 8.45 23.06 8.20
C ILE A 191 8.38 21.60 7.80
N PHE A 192 7.79 20.72 8.63
CA PHE A 192 7.89 19.27 8.45
C PHE A 192 6.69 18.64 7.75
N THR A 193 5.57 19.35 7.58
CA THR A 193 4.39 18.84 6.89
C THR A 193 4.09 19.66 5.64
N LEU A 194 3.77 20.93 5.80
CA LEU A 194 3.37 21.77 4.68
C LEU A 194 4.54 22.05 3.72
N GLY A 195 5.76 22.25 4.24
CA GLY A 195 6.96 22.49 3.41
C GLY A 195 7.23 21.35 2.43
N PRO A 196 7.41 20.09 2.87
CA PRO A 196 7.59 18.94 1.98
C PRO A 196 6.40 18.71 1.04
N MET A 197 5.17 18.97 1.51
CA MET A 197 3.97 18.86 0.68
C MET A 197 3.99 19.87 -0.49
N LEU A 198 4.34 21.13 -0.23
CA LEU A 198 4.49 22.13 -1.29
C LEU A 198 5.69 21.85 -2.19
N ALA A 199 6.79 21.34 -1.63
CA ALA A 199 7.95 20.90 -2.42
C ALA A 199 7.55 19.76 -3.38
N SER A 200 6.76 18.79 -2.94
CA SER A 200 6.26 17.73 -3.81
C SER A 200 5.36 18.26 -4.93
N LEU A 201 4.60 19.34 -4.68
CA LEU A 201 3.83 20.01 -5.74
C LEU A 201 4.77 20.58 -6.81
N VAL A 202 5.86 21.22 -6.42
CA VAL A 202 6.85 21.75 -7.36
C VAL A 202 7.52 20.59 -8.11
N PHE A 203 7.93 19.53 -7.40
CA PHE A 203 8.53 18.35 -8.04
C PHE A 203 7.61 17.67 -9.03
N SER A 204 6.29 17.73 -8.87
CA SER A 204 5.36 17.16 -9.83
C SER A 204 5.46 17.74 -11.26
N PHE A 205 6.03 18.94 -11.38
CA PHE A 205 6.31 19.61 -12.67
C PHE A 205 7.75 19.43 -13.15
N THR A 206 8.53 18.57 -12.49
CA THR A 206 9.95 18.36 -12.78
C THR A 206 10.25 16.89 -13.10
N GLN A 207 11.29 16.66 -13.88
CA GLN A 207 12.00 15.39 -13.92
C GLN A 207 13.04 15.41 -12.80
N TYR A 208 12.81 14.59 -11.75
CA TYR A 208 13.64 14.55 -10.55
C TYR A 208 13.85 13.11 -10.08
N ASN A 209 15.11 12.73 -9.83
CA ASN A 209 15.51 11.39 -9.45
C ASN A 209 16.30 11.31 -8.13
N VAL A 210 16.29 12.36 -7.32
CA VAL A 210 17.04 12.49 -6.05
C VAL A 210 18.57 12.60 -6.23
N LEU A 211 19.11 11.92 -7.23
CA LEU A 211 20.57 11.85 -7.47
C LEU A 211 21.07 13.02 -8.31
N SER A 212 20.20 13.70 -9.01
CA SER A 212 20.48 14.82 -9.90
C SER A 212 19.61 16.02 -9.57
N GLU A 213 19.98 17.20 -10.05
CA GLU A 213 19.19 18.41 -9.87
C GLU A 213 17.83 18.28 -10.57
N PRO A 214 16.74 18.80 -10.01
CA PRO A 214 15.44 18.76 -10.70
C PRO A 214 15.47 19.60 -11.97
N ARG A 215 14.81 19.09 -13.03
CA ARG A 215 14.67 19.76 -14.33
C ARG A 215 13.20 20.00 -14.64
N TRP A 216 12.85 21.18 -15.14
CA TRP A 216 11.48 21.50 -15.49
C TRP A 216 11.00 20.71 -16.71
N VAL A 217 9.86 20.03 -16.57
CA VAL A 217 9.15 19.32 -17.64
C VAL A 217 7.70 19.81 -17.80
N GLY A 218 7.28 20.79 -17.03
CA GLY A 218 5.92 21.30 -17.04
C GLY A 218 4.89 20.22 -16.71
N LEU A 219 3.93 19.99 -17.59
CA LEU A 219 2.84 19.03 -17.37
C LEU A 219 3.13 17.61 -17.87
N ASP A 220 4.36 17.28 -18.28
CA ASP A 220 4.67 15.97 -18.88
C ASP A 220 4.39 14.82 -17.93
N ASN A 221 4.67 14.94 -16.63
CA ASN A 221 4.31 13.91 -15.64
C ASN A 221 2.80 13.66 -15.59
N TYR A 222 1.99 14.71 -15.68
CA TYR A 222 0.53 14.59 -15.72
C TYR A 222 0.02 14.02 -17.05
N ARG A 223 0.68 14.34 -18.17
CA ARG A 223 0.38 13.71 -19.48
C ARG A 223 0.69 12.22 -19.46
N LEU A 224 1.77 11.81 -18.81
CA LEU A 224 2.10 10.39 -18.62
C LEU A 224 1.01 9.65 -17.83
N LEU A 225 0.48 10.25 -16.75
CA LEU A 225 -0.58 9.65 -15.94
C LEU A 225 -1.87 9.38 -16.73
N VAL A 226 -2.24 10.25 -17.68
CA VAL A 226 -3.46 10.11 -18.50
C VAL A 226 -3.20 9.48 -19.87
N GLY A 227 -1.93 9.33 -20.24
CA GLY A 227 -1.48 8.74 -21.50
C GLY A 227 -0.96 7.32 -21.32
N GLU A 228 0.34 7.16 -21.32
CA GLU A 228 1.01 5.85 -21.33
C GLU A 228 0.82 5.04 -20.05
N GLU A 229 0.78 5.71 -18.86
CA GLU A 229 0.53 5.05 -17.57
C GLU A 229 -0.97 4.94 -17.23
N ARG A 230 -1.85 5.36 -18.15
CA ARG A 230 -3.30 5.41 -17.91
C ARG A 230 -3.86 4.08 -17.42
N ASP A 231 -3.47 2.98 -18.02
CA ASP A 231 -4.03 1.66 -17.69
C ASP A 231 -3.63 1.23 -16.27
N ASN A 232 -2.37 1.46 -15.88
CA ASN A 232 -1.89 1.22 -14.51
C ASN A 232 -2.60 2.14 -13.49
N VAL A 233 -2.75 3.42 -13.83
CA VAL A 233 -3.44 4.40 -13.00
C VAL A 233 -4.92 4.03 -12.82
N LEU A 234 -5.64 3.74 -13.91
CA LEU A 234 -7.05 3.33 -13.84
C LEU A 234 -7.23 2.04 -13.06
N LYS A 235 -6.36 1.06 -13.26
CA LYS A 235 -6.36 -0.21 -12.51
C LYS A 235 -6.14 0.04 -11.03
N ALA A 236 -5.15 0.85 -10.67
CA ALA A 236 -4.84 1.19 -9.30
C ALA A 236 -6.02 1.89 -8.61
N PHE A 237 -6.60 2.91 -9.24
CA PHE A 237 -7.80 3.58 -8.70
C PHE A 237 -9.02 2.66 -8.67
N GLY A 238 -9.23 1.81 -9.69
CA GLY A 238 -10.30 0.81 -9.71
C GLY A 238 -10.20 -0.15 -8.52
N ASN A 239 -8.99 -0.62 -8.20
CA ASN A 239 -8.76 -1.51 -7.06
C ASN A 239 -9.10 -0.83 -5.72
N VAL A 240 -8.64 0.39 -5.47
CA VAL A 240 -8.94 1.08 -4.19
C VAL A 240 -10.40 1.54 -4.12
N LEU A 241 -11.05 1.90 -5.23
CA LEU A 241 -12.48 2.18 -5.26
C LEU A 241 -13.32 0.93 -4.94
N TYR A 242 -12.90 -0.25 -5.39
CA TYR A 242 -13.50 -1.51 -4.98
C TYR A 242 -13.36 -1.74 -3.47
N LEU A 243 -12.14 -1.54 -2.93
CA LEU A 243 -11.88 -1.67 -1.49
C LEU A 243 -12.67 -0.65 -0.68
N ALA A 244 -12.76 0.59 -1.13
CA ALA A 244 -13.55 1.63 -0.50
C ALA A 244 -15.06 1.34 -0.59
N GLY A 245 -15.56 0.95 -1.77
CA GLY A 245 -16.98 0.74 -2.03
C GLY A 245 -17.57 -0.47 -1.33
N ILE A 246 -16.79 -1.52 -1.10
CA ILE A 246 -17.25 -2.76 -0.44
C ILE A 246 -16.65 -2.86 0.97
N GLY A 247 -15.35 -2.65 1.13
CA GLY A 247 -14.65 -2.84 2.40
C GLY A 247 -15.10 -1.85 3.47
N VAL A 248 -15.27 -0.56 3.12
CA VAL A 248 -15.69 0.44 4.10
C VAL A 248 -17.11 0.19 4.62
N PRO A 249 -18.15 0.00 3.78
CA PRO A 249 -19.48 -0.34 4.29
C PRO A 249 -19.49 -1.61 5.14
N LEU A 250 -18.81 -2.68 4.72
CA LEU A 250 -18.72 -3.91 5.52
C LEU A 250 -18.01 -3.67 6.85
N GLY A 251 -16.94 -2.89 6.87
CA GLY A 251 -16.23 -2.50 8.09
C GLY A 251 -17.10 -1.69 9.05
N LEU A 252 -17.87 -0.73 8.52
CA LEU A 252 -18.82 0.07 9.31
C LEU A 252 -19.93 -0.81 9.92
N LEU A 253 -20.53 -1.70 9.13
CA LEU A 253 -21.56 -2.63 9.58
C LEU A 253 -21.00 -3.58 10.64
N THR A 254 -19.83 -4.17 10.42
CA THR A 254 -19.17 -5.06 11.37
C THR A 254 -18.83 -4.34 12.67
N GLY A 255 -18.24 -3.14 12.60
CA GLY A 255 -17.90 -2.32 13.76
C GLY A 255 -19.13 -1.93 14.57
N LEU A 256 -20.22 -1.51 13.91
CA LEU A 256 -21.50 -1.21 14.56
C LEU A 256 -22.12 -2.46 15.21
N ALA A 257 -22.13 -3.60 14.49
CA ALA A 257 -22.65 -4.85 15.02
C ALA A 257 -21.90 -5.30 16.29
N ILE A 258 -20.57 -5.26 16.27
CA ILE A 258 -19.72 -5.54 17.45
C ILE A 258 -20.06 -4.55 18.59
N ALA A 259 -20.20 -3.26 18.29
CA ALA A 259 -20.52 -2.26 19.31
C ALA A 259 -21.90 -2.50 19.93
N LEU A 260 -22.93 -2.83 19.14
CA LEU A 260 -24.26 -3.16 19.64
C LEU A 260 -24.24 -4.41 20.54
N LEU A 261 -23.51 -5.45 20.17
CA LEU A 261 -23.34 -6.64 20.99
C LEU A 261 -22.64 -6.31 22.32
N LEU A 262 -21.59 -5.50 22.28
CA LEU A 262 -20.76 -5.14 23.45
C LEU A 262 -21.31 -3.94 24.25
N ASN A 263 -22.38 -3.30 23.79
CA ASN A 263 -23.09 -2.28 24.55
C ASN A 263 -24.00 -2.87 25.64
N ARG A 264 -24.38 -4.14 25.51
CA ARG A 264 -25.19 -4.84 26.51
C ARG A 264 -24.38 -5.10 27.77
N ALA A 265 -24.98 -4.87 28.95
CA ALA A 265 -24.36 -5.24 30.21
C ALA A 265 -24.35 -6.77 30.34
N SER A 266 -23.16 -7.37 30.35
CA SER A 266 -22.98 -8.81 30.56
C SER A 266 -21.72 -9.09 31.36
N MET A 267 -21.69 -10.26 32.02
CA MET A 267 -20.51 -10.70 32.74
C MET A 267 -19.34 -10.87 31.79
N GLY A 268 -18.15 -10.35 32.13
CA GLY A 268 -16.96 -10.44 31.26
C GLY A 268 -16.88 -9.44 30.09
N ILE A 269 -17.81 -8.49 30.00
CA ILE A 269 -17.86 -7.53 28.87
C ILE A 269 -16.53 -6.78 28.64
N ARG A 270 -15.76 -6.52 29.72
CA ARG A 270 -14.44 -5.87 29.59
C ARG A 270 -13.45 -6.75 28.84
N THR A 271 -13.47 -8.05 29.10
CA THR A 271 -12.61 -9.03 28.41
C THR A 271 -13.01 -9.15 26.93
N TYR A 272 -14.30 -9.24 26.61
CA TYR A 272 -14.76 -9.27 25.22
C TYR A 272 -14.35 -8.00 24.45
N ARG A 273 -14.50 -6.81 25.07
CA ARG A 273 -14.02 -5.56 24.46
C ARG A 273 -12.52 -5.60 24.18
N ALA A 274 -11.71 -6.12 25.11
CA ALA A 274 -10.27 -6.26 24.91
C ALA A 274 -9.95 -7.22 23.76
N ILE A 275 -10.63 -8.37 23.69
CA ILE A 275 -10.42 -9.38 22.62
C ILE A 275 -10.75 -8.80 21.25
N TYR A 276 -11.89 -8.12 21.08
CA TYR A 276 -12.27 -7.52 19.81
C TYR A 276 -11.42 -6.31 19.42
N TYR A 277 -10.84 -5.61 20.41
CA TYR A 277 -9.95 -4.48 20.16
C TYR A 277 -8.50 -4.91 19.84
N LEU A 278 -8.06 -6.06 20.37
CA LEU A 278 -6.67 -6.55 20.23
C LEU A 278 -6.15 -6.55 18.79
N PRO A 279 -6.90 -7.01 17.75
CA PRO A 279 -6.44 -7.00 16.38
C PRO A 279 -6.04 -5.63 15.86
N SER A 280 -6.71 -4.56 16.29
CA SER A 280 -6.45 -3.20 15.83
C SER A 280 -5.15 -2.58 16.39
N ILE A 281 -4.56 -3.20 17.42
CA ILE A 281 -3.29 -2.75 18.03
C ILE A 281 -2.09 -3.42 17.34
N LEU A 282 -2.32 -4.56 16.66
CA LEU A 282 -1.24 -5.31 16.05
C LEU A 282 -0.62 -4.52 14.87
N PRO A 283 0.72 -4.58 14.68
CA PRO A 283 1.36 -3.98 13.52
C PRO A 283 0.78 -4.53 12.20
N VAL A 284 0.46 -3.65 11.27
CA VAL A 284 -0.21 -3.99 10.00
C VAL A 284 0.58 -5.04 9.20
N ILE A 285 1.91 -4.92 9.14
CA ILE A 285 2.78 -5.86 8.42
C ILE A 285 2.72 -7.26 9.05
N ALA A 286 2.76 -7.35 10.39
CA ALA A 286 2.66 -8.62 11.10
C ALA A 286 1.28 -9.26 10.87
N THR A 287 0.22 -8.47 10.93
CA THR A 287 -1.15 -8.90 10.61
C THR A 287 -1.25 -9.41 9.18
N ALA A 288 -0.73 -8.68 8.20
CA ALA A 288 -0.75 -9.10 6.80
C ALA A 288 0.00 -10.42 6.59
N THR A 289 1.17 -10.57 7.20
CA THR A 289 1.95 -11.83 7.13
C THR A 289 1.20 -13.01 7.75
N LEU A 290 0.59 -12.80 8.92
CA LEU A 290 -0.24 -13.81 9.59
C LEU A 290 -1.40 -14.25 8.69
N TRP A 291 -2.12 -13.29 8.11
CA TRP A 291 -3.23 -13.59 7.20
C TRP A 291 -2.77 -14.26 5.90
N GLY A 292 -1.57 -13.95 5.40
CA GLY A 292 -0.95 -14.66 4.28
C GLY A 292 -0.76 -16.17 4.57
N TRP A 293 -0.44 -16.54 5.81
CA TRP A 293 -0.41 -17.95 6.24
C TRP A 293 -1.81 -18.55 6.42
N ILE A 294 -2.72 -17.84 7.08
CA ILE A 294 -4.10 -18.29 7.31
C ILE A 294 -4.84 -18.51 5.99
N MET A 295 -4.60 -17.65 4.99
CA MET A 295 -5.17 -17.67 3.65
C MET A 295 -4.31 -18.42 2.63
N ASN A 296 -3.36 -19.26 3.06
CA ASN A 296 -2.58 -20.06 2.11
C ASN A 296 -3.52 -20.89 1.24
N PRO A 297 -3.36 -20.90 -0.11
CA PRO A 297 -4.24 -21.62 -1.00
C PRO A 297 -4.15 -23.16 -0.84
N ASP A 298 -2.99 -23.67 -0.40
CA ASP A 298 -2.80 -25.07 -0.06
C ASP A 298 -3.55 -25.40 1.23
N ALA A 299 -4.59 -26.23 1.12
CA ALA A 299 -5.42 -26.65 2.25
C ALA A 299 -4.63 -27.37 3.38
N ALA A 300 -3.47 -27.94 3.09
CA ALA A 300 -2.59 -28.53 4.12
C ALA A 300 -1.85 -27.48 4.95
N LYS A 301 -1.76 -26.24 4.49
CA LYS A 301 -0.98 -25.15 5.11
C LYS A 301 -1.85 -23.97 5.54
N GLY A 302 -3.00 -23.73 4.88
CA GLY A 302 -3.89 -22.61 5.09
C GLY A 302 -5.09 -22.98 5.96
N LEU A 303 -5.25 -22.31 7.11
CA LEU A 303 -6.30 -22.63 8.07
C LEU A 303 -7.72 -22.47 7.46
N ILE A 304 -7.95 -21.40 6.67
CA ILE A 304 -9.26 -21.16 6.06
C ILE A 304 -9.56 -22.22 5.01
N ASN A 305 -8.60 -22.54 4.13
CA ASN A 305 -8.80 -23.53 3.10
C ASN A 305 -8.86 -24.96 3.64
N PHE A 306 -8.17 -25.25 4.74
CA PHE A 306 -8.34 -26.49 5.49
C PHE A 306 -9.78 -26.62 6.00
N ALA A 307 -10.28 -25.60 6.69
CA ALA A 307 -11.68 -25.62 7.17
C ALA A 307 -12.68 -25.70 6.00
N TRP A 308 -12.46 -24.93 4.92
CA TRP A 308 -13.31 -24.96 3.71
C TRP A 308 -13.38 -26.36 3.09
N THR A 309 -12.23 -27.00 2.86
CA THR A 309 -12.15 -28.33 2.25
C THR A 309 -12.84 -29.39 3.09
N ASN A 310 -12.75 -29.29 4.42
CA ASN A 310 -13.34 -30.30 5.33
C ASN A 310 -14.81 -30.03 5.70
N THR A 311 -15.33 -28.80 5.50
CA THR A 311 -16.70 -28.43 5.89
C THR A 311 -17.56 -28.01 4.71
N LEU A 312 -17.16 -26.96 3.98
CA LEU A 312 -17.97 -26.34 2.93
C LEU A 312 -17.91 -27.10 1.58
N GLN A 313 -16.71 -27.58 1.21
CA GLN A 313 -16.53 -28.28 -0.06
C GLN A 313 -17.40 -29.56 -0.17
N PRO A 314 -17.47 -30.43 0.87
CA PRO A 314 -18.33 -31.61 0.80
C PRO A 314 -19.83 -31.28 0.69
N TRP A 315 -20.24 -30.10 1.21
CA TRP A 315 -21.65 -29.67 1.21
C TRP A 315 -22.06 -28.94 -0.07
N LEU A 316 -21.20 -28.02 -0.54
CA LEU A 316 -21.51 -27.10 -1.63
C LEU A 316 -20.86 -27.51 -2.95
N GLY A 317 -19.92 -28.46 -2.95
CA GLY A 317 -19.15 -28.83 -4.14
C GLY A 317 -18.22 -27.71 -4.68
N VAL A 318 -18.03 -26.63 -3.92
CA VAL A 318 -17.25 -25.44 -4.33
C VAL A 318 -15.81 -25.58 -3.84
N ASN A 319 -14.85 -25.46 -4.75
CA ASN A 319 -13.44 -25.48 -4.41
C ASN A 319 -13.05 -24.31 -3.52
N PRO A 320 -12.05 -24.49 -2.62
CA PRO A 320 -11.57 -23.40 -1.78
C PRO A 320 -11.00 -22.26 -2.61
N PRO A 321 -11.20 -21.00 -2.18
CA PRO A 321 -10.70 -19.84 -2.89
C PRO A 321 -9.19 -19.78 -2.96
N GLY A 322 -8.65 -19.25 -4.05
CA GLY A 322 -7.25 -18.95 -4.22
C GLY A 322 -6.81 -17.63 -3.57
N TRP A 323 -7.57 -17.13 -2.61
CA TRP A 323 -7.34 -15.87 -1.85
C TRP A 323 -6.35 -14.90 -2.54
N LEU A 324 -5.22 -14.61 -1.92
CA LEU A 324 -4.23 -13.65 -2.41
C LEU A 324 -3.40 -14.12 -3.63
N THR A 325 -3.65 -15.35 -4.14
CA THR A 325 -2.90 -15.94 -5.27
C THR A 325 -3.66 -15.97 -6.58
N VAL A 326 -4.95 -15.63 -6.57
CA VAL A 326 -5.81 -15.53 -7.75
C VAL A 326 -6.44 -14.14 -7.79
N ALA A 327 -6.46 -13.51 -8.95
CA ALA A 327 -6.84 -12.08 -9.10
C ALA A 327 -8.26 -11.78 -8.58
N GLU A 328 -9.21 -12.67 -8.82
CA GLU A 328 -10.63 -12.53 -8.41
C GLU A 328 -10.78 -12.55 -6.89
N TRP A 329 -9.93 -13.31 -6.18
CA TRP A 329 -10.00 -13.47 -4.73
C TRP A 329 -9.08 -12.57 -3.94
N SER A 330 -8.15 -11.87 -4.60
CA SER A 330 -7.15 -11.03 -3.94
C SER A 330 -7.79 -9.85 -3.17
N LYS A 331 -8.71 -9.12 -3.79
CA LYS A 331 -9.44 -8.01 -3.14
C LYS A 331 -10.41 -8.48 -2.05
N PRO A 332 -11.25 -9.52 -2.28
CA PRO A 332 -12.02 -10.12 -1.19
C PRO A 332 -11.18 -10.58 -0.01
N GLY A 333 -10.00 -11.16 -0.24
CA GLY A 333 -9.05 -11.54 0.80
C GLY A 333 -8.61 -10.35 1.66
N LEU A 334 -8.24 -9.21 1.04
CA LEU A 334 -7.90 -7.99 1.77
C LEU A 334 -9.08 -7.43 2.58
N ILE A 335 -10.31 -7.52 2.06
CA ILE A 335 -11.52 -7.09 2.79
C ILE A 335 -11.73 -7.97 4.02
N VAL A 336 -11.68 -9.29 3.89
CA VAL A 336 -11.83 -10.24 5.03
C VAL A 336 -10.77 -9.97 6.09
N MET A 337 -9.52 -9.76 5.67
CA MET A 337 -8.44 -9.35 6.59
C MET A 337 -8.75 -8.04 7.32
N GLY A 338 -9.30 -7.04 6.60
CA GLY A 338 -9.68 -5.74 7.16
C GLY A 338 -10.81 -5.85 8.19
N LEU A 339 -11.79 -6.73 7.97
CA LEU A 339 -12.90 -6.94 8.89
C LEU A 339 -12.46 -7.47 10.26
N TRP A 340 -11.37 -8.23 10.33
CA TRP A 340 -10.79 -8.66 11.61
C TRP A 340 -10.35 -7.48 12.48
N GLY A 341 -9.89 -6.38 11.88
CA GLY A 341 -9.53 -5.14 12.55
C GLY A 341 -10.70 -4.19 12.85
N ALA A 342 -11.93 -4.53 12.48
CA ALA A 342 -13.10 -3.65 12.64
C ALA A 342 -13.42 -3.29 14.10
N GLY A 343 -12.89 -4.06 15.07
CA GLY A 343 -12.97 -3.75 16.50
C GLY A 343 -12.34 -2.42 16.90
N GLY A 344 -11.39 -1.89 16.12
CA GLY A 344 -10.83 -0.55 16.35
C GLY A 344 -11.88 0.56 16.25
N GLY A 345 -12.78 0.50 15.27
CA GLY A 345 -13.89 1.42 15.12
C GLY A 345 -15.00 1.29 16.19
N MET A 346 -15.08 0.13 16.86
CA MET A 346 -16.07 -0.16 17.90
C MET A 346 -16.10 0.88 19.03
N ILE A 347 -14.93 1.43 19.40
CA ILE A 347 -14.84 2.39 20.53
C ILE A 347 -15.66 3.65 20.25
N LEU A 348 -15.57 4.18 19.03
CA LEU A 348 -16.36 5.36 18.62
C LEU A 348 -17.86 5.06 18.58
N TRP A 349 -18.23 3.88 18.07
CA TRP A 349 -19.62 3.44 18.09
C TRP A 349 -20.17 3.27 19.51
N LEU A 350 -19.39 2.67 20.43
CA LEU A 350 -19.76 2.52 21.83
C LEU A 350 -19.91 3.87 22.54
N ALA A 351 -19.04 4.83 22.25
CA ALA A 351 -19.14 6.19 22.79
C ALA A 351 -20.43 6.86 22.32
N GLY A 352 -20.75 6.76 21.03
CA GLY A 352 -22.01 7.28 20.49
C GLY A 352 -23.25 6.62 21.07
N LEU A 353 -23.26 5.28 21.16
CA LEU A 353 -24.38 4.55 21.75
C LEU A 353 -24.64 4.95 23.23
N LYS A 354 -23.59 5.24 23.98
CA LYS A 354 -23.71 5.70 25.37
C LYS A 354 -24.14 7.16 25.49
N GLY A 355 -23.95 7.95 24.44
CA GLY A 355 -24.38 9.35 24.39
C GLY A 355 -25.89 9.53 24.15
N ILE A 356 -26.58 8.49 23.68
CA ILE A 356 -28.03 8.54 23.45
C ILE A 356 -28.76 8.44 24.78
N SER A 357 -29.63 9.43 25.07
CA SER A 357 -30.39 9.45 26.34
C SER A 357 -31.32 8.24 26.47
N PRO A 358 -31.30 7.50 27.61
CA PRO A 358 -32.23 6.41 27.87
C PRO A 358 -33.71 6.84 27.81
N THR A 359 -34.00 8.08 28.12
CA THR A 359 -35.37 8.63 28.12
C THR A 359 -36.04 8.55 26.76
N LEU A 360 -35.27 8.63 25.66
CA LEU A 360 -35.80 8.49 24.30
C LEU A 360 -36.32 7.06 24.06
N TYR A 361 -35.62 6.07 24.57
CA TYR A 361 -36.04 4.66 24.45
C TYR A 361 -37.22 4.33 25.36
N GLU A 362 -37.26 4.92 26.56
CA GLU A 362 -38.38 4.78 27.51
C GLU A 362 -39.66 5.38 26.91
N ALA A 363 -39.62 6.62 26.39
CA ALA A 363 -40.73 7.25 25.75
C ALA A 363 -41.25 6.42 24.53
N ALA A 364 -40.32 6.00 23.65
CA ALA A 364 -40.66 5.15 22.51
C ALA A 364 -41.27 3.80 22.91
N SER A 365 -40.85 3.25 24.07
CA SER A 365 -41.43 2.01 24.57
C SER A 365 -42.85 2.21 25.10
N ILE A 366 -43.13 3.35 25.74
CA ILE A 366 -44.50 3.75 26.15
C ILE A 366 -45.41 3.90 24.94
N ASP A 367 -44.88 4.47 23.85
CA ASP A 367 -45.55 4.61 22.53
C ASP A 367 -45.72 3.28 21.77
N GLY A 368 -45.23 2.16 22.33
CA GLY A 368 -45.36 0.82 21.74
C GLY A 368 -44.37 0.55 20.58
N ALA A 369 -43.26 1.30 20.49
CA ALA A 369 -42.26 1.07 19.46
C ALA A 369 -41.46 -0.22 19.73
N SER A 370 -41.43 -1.12 18.73
CA SER A 370 -40.64 -2.35 18.78
C SER A 370 -39.12 -2.04 18.77
N PRO A 371 -38.25 -2.96 19.23
CA PRO A 371 -36.79 -2.76 19.23
C PRO A 371 -36.22 -2.37 17.85
N ASN A 372 -36.74 -2.95 16.77
CA ASN A 372 -36.33 -2.60 15.41
C ASN A 372 -36.71 -1.15 15.07
N ARG A 373 -37.92 -0.73 15.47
CA ARG A 373 -38.38 0.66 15.25
C ARG A 373 -37.56 1.65 16.06
N GLN A 374 -37.17 1.32 17.29
CA GLN A 374 -36.25 2.12 18.10
C GLN A 374 -34.85 2.18 17.46
N PHE A 375 -34.36 1.08 16.92
CA PHE A 375 -33.05 1.07 16.26
C PHE A 375 -33.01 1.98 15.02
N PHE A 376 -33.98 1.83 14.09
CA PHE A 376 -33.99 2.64 12.87
C PHE A 376 -34.50 4.05 13.09
N GLY A 377 -35.37 4.31 14.09
CA GLY A 377 -35.96 5.61 14.37
C GLY A 377 -35.19 6.47 15.36
N ILE A 378 -34.40 5.87 16.25
CA ILE A 378 -33.64 6.59 17.30
C ILE A 378 -32.15 6.30 17.16
N THR A 379 -31.75 5.03 17.30
CA THR A 379 -30.35 4.67 17.43
C THR A 379 -29.53 5.07 16.19
N LEU A 380 -29.97 4.66 15.00
CA LEU A 380 -29.25 4.90 13.76
C LEU A 380 -29.19 6.37 13.36
N PRO A 381 -30.28 7.16 13.45
CA PRO A 381 -30.22 8.60 13.24
C PRO A 381 -29.30 9.33 14.21
N MET A 382 -29.34 9.03 15.50
CA MET A 382 -28.48 9.63 16.52
C MET A 382 -26.99 9.26 16.33
N LEU A 383 -26.69 8.10 15.73
CA LEU A 383 -25.34 7.68 15.39
C LEU A 383 -24.85 8.22 14.03
N SER A 384 -25.70 8.90 13.26
CA SER A 384 -25.34 9.34 11.91
C SER A 384 -24.11 10.27 11.83
N PRO A 385 -23.79 11.15 12.82
CA PRO A 385 -22.54 11.92 12.81
C PRO A 385 -21.30 11.02 12.93
N ILE A 386 -21.38 9.97 13.76
CA ILE A 386 -20.28 9.00 13.92
C ILE A 386 -20.15 8.12 12.67
N LEU A 387 -21.29 7.75 12.07
CA LEU A 387 -21.31 7.04 10.79
C LEU A 387 -20.62 7.86 9.69
N LEU A 388 -20.91 9.13 9.58
CA LEU A 388 -20.27 10.05 8.63
C LEU A 388 -18.76 10.11 8.88
N PHE A 389 -18.34 10.36 10.14
CA PHE A 389 -16.93 10.44 10.50
C PHE A 389 -16.18 9.16 10.12
N ASN A 390 -16.68 8.01 10.55
CA ASN A 390 -16.07 6.72 10.24
C ASN A 390 -16.08 6.40 8.73
N SER A 391 -17.13 6.81 8.00
CA SER A 391 -17.21 6.65 6.54
C SER A 391 -16.15 7.48 5.82
N VAL A 392 -15.99 8.74 6.20
CA VAL A 392 -14.98 9.64 5.61
C VAL A 392 -13.57 9.09 5.89
N MET A 393 -13.28 8.77 7.15
CA MET A 393 -11.97 8.22 7.53
C MET A 393 -11.71 6.86 6.88
N GLY A 394 -12.74 6.02 6.75
CA GLY A 394 -12.66 4.73 6.07
C GLY A 394 -12.34 4.87 4.58
N VAL A 395 -12.99 5.79 3.87
CA VAL A 395 -12.71 6.04 2.45
C VAL A 395 -11.31 6.62 2.27
N ILE A 396 -10.88 7.59 3.09
CA ILE A 396 -9.51 8.13 3.06
C ILE A 396 -8.50 6.99 3.27
N GLY A 397 -8.71 6.15 4.30
CA GLY A 397 -7.83 5.00 4.58
C GLY A 397 -7.77 3.99 3.44
N ALA A 398 -8.91 3.63 2.85
CA ALA A 398 -8.97 2.71 1.71
C ALA A 398 -8.26 3.27 0.47
N MET A 399 -8.39 4.58 0.20
CA MET A 399 -7.70 5.25 -0.91
C MET A 399 -6.17 5.32 -0.71
N GLN A 400 -5.72 5.27 0.55
CA GLN A 400 -4.32 5.28 0.95
C GLN A 400 -3.78 3.89 1.29
N GLU A 401 -4.47 2.81 0.91
CA GLU A 401 -4.04 1.44 1.16
C GLU A 401 -2.66 1.16 0.57
N PHE A 402 -1.69 0.83 1.42
CA PHE A 402 -0.30 0.56 1.04
C PHE A 402 0.29 -0.64 1.80
N ASP A 403 0.28 -0.62 3.13
CA ASP A 403 1.05 -1.54 3.96
C ASP A 403 0.72 -3.02 3.69
N ARG A 404 -0.58 -3.35 3.63
CA ARG A 404 -1.02 -4.74 3.41
C ARG A 404 -0.69 -5.20 1.99
N VAL A 405 -0.91 -4.35 0.99
CA VAL A 405 -0.62 -4.71 -0.41
C VAL A 405 0.87 -4.81 -0.69
N TYR A 406 1.69 -4.01 0.01
CA TYR A 406 3.14 -4.06 -0.09
C TYR A 406 3.71 -5.42 0.38
N VAL A 407 3.14 -6.01 1.44
CA VAL A 407 3.54 -7.35 1.93
C VAL A 407 3.28 -8.44 0.88
N PHE A 408 2.23 -8.30 0.08
CA PHE A 408 1.86 -9.27 -0.96
C PHE A 408 2.42 -8.94 -2.34
N ARG A 409 3.28 -7.93 -2.43
CA ARG A 409 4.01 -7.66 -3.65
C ARG A 409 5.00 -8.80 -3.94
N GLY A 410 4.88 -9.40 -5.11
CA GLY A 410 5.77 -10.46 -5.54
C GLY A 410 7.21 -9.98 -5.81
N THR A 411 8.14 -10.91 -5.91
CA THR A 411 9.53 -10.63 -6.33
C THR A 411 9.63 -10.15 -7.77
N SER A 412 8.58 -10.35 -8.56
CA SER A 412 8.42 -9.88 -9.93
C SER A 412 8.08 -8.39 -10.05
N GLY A 413 7.88 -7.70 -8.93
CA GLY A 413 7.44 -6.32 -8.95
C GLY A 413 5.93 -6.14 -9.08
N SER A 414 5.17 -7.18 -9.45
CA SER A 414 3.70 -7.13 -9.57
C SER A 414 3.03 -7.03 -8.20
N ALA A 415 1.92 -6.31 -8.15
CA ALA A 415 1.11 -6.13 -6.95
C ALA A 415 0.00 -7.19 -6.88
N GLY A 416 0.34 -8.38 -6.42
CA GLY A 416 -0.55 -9.54 -6.47
C GLY A 416 -0.73 -10.07 -7.90
N PRO A 417 -1.53 -11.14 -8.08
CA PRO A 417 -1.75 -11.73 -9.40
C PRO A 417 -2.35 -10.71 -10.37
N SER A 418 -1.74 -10.56 -11.55
CA SER A 418 -2.18 -9.61 -12.58
C SER A 418 -2.39 -8.19 -12.06
N ASP A 419 -1.57 -7.71 -11.12
CA ASP A 419 -1.70 -6.42 -10.45
C ASP A 419 -3.08 -6.15 -9.81
N SER A 420 -3.77 -7.21 -9.39
CA SER A 420 -5.09 -7.12 -8.76
C SER A 420 -5.09 -6.37 -7.43
N LEU A 421 -3.91 -6.20 -6.82
CA LEU A 421 -3.67 -5.46 -5.59
C LEU A 421 -2.89 -4.15 -5.83
N LEU A 422 -2.66 -3.74 -7.08
CA LEU A 422 -2.02 -2.47 -7.37
C LEU A 422 -2.89 -1.33 -6.84
N THR A 423 -2.33 -0.53 -5.94
CA THR A 423 -2.97 0.68 -5.39
C THR A 423 -2.22 1.92 -5.84
N PRO A 424 -2.85 3.10 -5.88
CA PRO A 424 -2.18 4.33 -6.28
C PRO A 424 -0.96 4.65 -5.40
N VAL A 425 -1.05 4.38 -4.08
CA VAL A 425 0.07 4.64 -3.16
C VAL A 425 1.20 3.63 -3.35
N LEU A 426 0.89 2.36 -3.66
CA LEU A 426 1.93 1.38 -4.01
C LEU A 426 2.59 1.75 -5.33
N HIS A 427 1.83 2.15 -6.34
CA HIS A 427 2.35 2.60 -7.64
C HIS A 427 3.26 3.83 -7.49
N LEU A 428 2.83 4.81 -6.69
CA LEU A 428 3.64 5.97 -6.32
C LEU A 428 4.95 5.54 -5.64
N PHE A 429 4.88 4.65 -4.65
CA PHE A 429 6.04 4.18 -3.90
C PHE A 429 7.07 3.49 -4.81
N VAL A 430 6.61 2.61 -5.68
CA VAL A 430 7.49 1.90 -6.63
C VAL A 430 8.17 2.87 -7.57
N ASN A 431 7.42 3.81 -8.15
CA ASN A 431 8.00 4.80 -9.05
C ASN A 431 8.95 5.76 -8.32
N GLY A 432 8.58 6.25 -7.14
CA GLY A 432 9.40 7.19 -6.39
C GLY A 432 10.67 6.57 -5.79
N PHE A 433 10.53 5.42 -5.12
CA PHE A 433 11.60 4.87 -4.28
C PHE A 433 12.36 3.70 -4.92
N ASN A 434 11.74 2.93 -5.81
CA ASN A 434 12.45 1.86 -6.52
C ASN A 434 13.04 2.34 -7.84
N TYR A 435 12.31 3.19 -8.58
CA TYR A 435 12.72 3.69 -9.88
C TYR A 435 13.26 5.12 -9.84
N PHE A 436 13.24 5.76 -8.66
CA PHE A 436 13.71 7.14 -8.45
C PHE A 436 13.02 8.19 -9.32
N LYS A 437 11.80 7.92 -9.78
CA LYS A 437 10.98 8.85 -10.56
C LYS A 437 10.18 9.79 -9.64
N MET A 438 10.88 10.59 -8.83
CA MET A 438 10.24 11.42 -7.81
C MET A 438 9.27 12.46 -8.39
N GLY A 439 9.57 13.02 -9.57
CA GLY A 439 8.66 13.96 -10.25
C GLY A 439 7.33 13.32 -10.61
N PHE A 440 7.37 12.14 -11.24
CA PHE A 440 6.17 11.35 -11.58
C PHE A 440 5.41 10.89 -10.32
N ALA A 441 6.13 10.37 -9.32
CA ALA A 441 5.53 9.94 -8.06
C ALA A 441 4.82 11.10 -7.35
N SER A 442 5.40 12.31 -7.38
CA SER A 442 4.80 13.53 -6.85
C SER A 442 3.52 13.91 -7.62
N ALA A 443 3.50 13.82 -8.94
CA ALA A 443 2.30 14.08 -9.75
C ALA A 443 1.18 13.07 -9.43
N LEU A 444 1.52 11.80 -9.28
CA LEU A 444 0.55 10.76 -8.86
C LEU A 444 0.03 11.01 -7.43
N ALA A 445 0.90 11.45 -6.49
CA ALA A 445 0.49 11.80 -5.13
C ALA A 445 -0.56 12.92 -5.13
N TRP A 446 -0.36 13.96 -5.94
CA TRP A 446 -1.32 15.05 -6.09
C TRP A 446 -2.62 14.62 -6.76
N LEU A 447 -2.56 13.69 -7.72
CA LEU A 447 -3.77 13.10 -8.30
C LEU A 447 -4.56 12.32 -7.23
N VAL A 448 -3.89 11.50 -6.40
CA VAL A 448 -4.52 10.77 -5.28
C VAL A 448 -5.15 11.76 -4.30
N PHE A 449 -4.43 12.82 -3.92
CA PHE A 449 -4.97 13.87 -3.05
C PHE A 449 -6.24 14.50 -3.63
N LEU A 450 -6.25 14.86 -4.91
CA LEU A 450 -7.41 15.47 -5.57
C LEU A 450 -8.62 14.52 -5.58
N VAL A 451 -8.40 13.23 -5.88
CA VAL A 451 -9.48 12.23 -5.86
C VAL A 451 -10.05 12.08 -4.45
N ILE A 452 -9.20 11.97 -3.42
CA ILE A 452 -9.64 11.89 -2.02
C ILE A 452 -10.42 13.14 -1.63
N LEU A 453 -9.94 14.33 -2.01
CA LEU A 453 -10.62 15.59 -1.74
C LEU A 453 -12.02 15.64 -2.37
N VAL A 454 -12.15 15.24 -3.65
CA VAL A 454 -13.43 15.18 -4.35
C VAL A 454 -14.39 14.20 -3.66
N LEU A 455 -13.92 13.00 -3.32
CA LEU A 455 -14.73 11.99 -2.62
C LEU A 455 -15.17 12.49 -1.25
N THR A 456 -14.29 13.11 -0.48
CA THR A 456 -14.59 13.68 0.84
C THR A 456 -15.62 14.81 0.73
N LEU A 457 -15.44 15.74 -0.21
CA LEU A 457 -16.41 16.83 -0.43
C LEU A 457 -17.77 16.29 -0.89
N ALA A 458 -17.79 15.23 -1.71
CA ALA A 458 -19.02 14.57 -2.09
C ALA A 458 -19.72 13.93 -0.88
N GLN A 459 -18.99 13.21 -0.02
CA GLN A 459 -19.54 12.62 1.22
C GLN A 459 -20.11 13.72 2.14
N LEU A 460 -19.38 14.83 2.35
CA LEU A 460 -19.84 15.95 3.18
C LEU A 460 -21.07 16.66 2.59
N ARG A 461 -21.19 16.76 1.25
CA ARG A 461 -22.40 17.31 0.62
C ARG A 461 -23.61 16.38 0.77
N LEU A 462 -23.40 15.08 0.54
CA LEU A 462 -24.45 14.08 0.69
C LEU A 462 -24.92 13.94 2.14
N SER A 463 -24.02 14.07 3.11
CA SER A 463 -24.32 13.93 4.53
C SER A 463 -25.35 14.94 5.04
N LYS A 464 -25.40 16.14 4.47
CA LYS A 464 -26.39 17.16 4.85
C LYS A 464 -27.84 16.69 4.78
N LYS A 465 -28.13 15.62 4.01
CA LYS A 465 -29.47 15.04 3.87
C LYS A 465 -29.78 13.94 4.88
N PHE A 466 -28.76 13.35 5.51
CA PHE A 466 -28.90 12.11 6.29
C PHE A 466 -28.35 12.23 7.71
N VAL A 467 -27.52 13.24 7.98
CA VAL A 467 -26.92 13.40 9.31
C VAL A 467 -27.82 14.25 10.18
N TYR A 468 -28.17 13.71 11.34
CA TYR A 468 -28.93 14.41 12.36
C TYR A 468 -28.07 15.52 12.97
N ASN A 469 -28.59 16.74 12.97
CA ASN A 469 -27.98 17.92 13.61
C ASN A 469 -28.90 18.39 14.72
N GLU A 470 -28.45 18.30 15.95
CA GLU A 470 -29.15 18.77 17.14
C GLU A 470 -29.37 20.31 17.17
N VAL A 471 -28.67 21.06 16.28
CA VAL A 471 -28.60 22.55 16.28
C VAL A 471 -29.39 23.15 15.12
N ALA A 472 -30.17 22.39 14.39
CA ALA A 472 -30.81 22.86 13.15
C ALA A 472 -32.31 23.21 13.31
N ASP A 473 -32.80 23.49 14.56
CA ASP A 473 -34.13 24.03 14.81
C ASP A 473 -34.07 25.30 15.71
#